data_db457e68a5992413e77f17276e2721ae
#
_entry.id   db457e68a5992413e77f17276e2721ae
#
_cell.length_a   1.000
_cell.length_b   1.000
_cell.length_c   1.000
_cell.angle_alpha   90.00
_cell.angle_beta   90.00
_cell.angle_gamma   90.00
#
_symmetry.space_group_name_H-M   'P 1'
#
loop_
_entity.id
_entity.type
_entity.pdbx_description
1 polymer ?
#
loop_
_entity_poly.entity_id
_entity_poly.type
_entity_poly.pdbx_seq_one_letter_code
_entity_poly.pdbx_strand_id
1 'polypeptide(L)'
;MAEPLKIHYGKDAVSVYRTDADGNLFAAQIELVIQGGDVFVPSYTEGDNSMVVATDSMKNFIHSCASDFSGSALEDFLADVGRRFLERYDHVEEVRLEGHELAFERRGEVLYQQTYADRGTAWLVMSREGVTDHRSGRERLHLVKLSGSAFTGFVRDEFTTLPEAVDRPLFVHLDVHWRHGDFAKRVASEHVREEVVAAFDDFASESIQHLLHEMGTRVLARFSEIELIELDGQNRLWDTAQAHDGVAVYTDARPPFGVIHLTLAR
;
A
#
# COMPACT_ATOMS: atom_id res chain seq x y z
N MET A 1 7.55 -28.69 27.99
CA MET A 1 7.77 -27.28 27.66
C MET A 1 6.94 -26.97 26.41
N ALA A 2 6.41 -25.76 26.25
CA ALA A 2 5.73 -25.39 25.02
C ALA A 2 6.77 -25.19 23.90
N GLU A 3 6.52 -25.76 22.74
CA GLU A 3 7.36 -25.57 21.55
C GLU A 3 6.76 -24.49 20.67
N PRO A 4 7.56 -23.58 20.07
CA PRO A 4 7.04 -22.56 19.20
C PRO A 4 6.53 -23.17 17.90
N LEU A 5 5.26 -22.86 17.53
CA LEU A 5 4.63 -23.36 16.29
C LEU A 5 4.94 -22.49 15.07
N LYS A 6 5.25 -21.22 15.28
CA LYS A 6 5.57 -20.26 14.24
C LYS A 6 6.53 -19.22 14.80
N ILE A 7 7.63 -19.00 14.09
CA ILE A 7 8.65 -18.02 14.46
C ILE A 7 8.86 -17.09 13.29
N HIS A 8 9.00 -15.82 13.59
CA HIS A 8 9.49 -14.80 12.66
C HIS A 8 10.11 -13.66 13.47
N TYR A 9 11.13 -13.05 12.93
CA TYR A 9 11.75 -11.87 13.51
C TYR A 9 12.43 -11.05 12.43
N GLY A 10 12.58 -9.75 12.67
CA GLY A 10 13.13 -8.89 11.64
C GLY A 10 13.42 -7.49 12.11
N LYS A 11 13.61 -6.61 11.14
CA LYS A 11 13.85 -5.19 11.34
C LYS A 11 12.82 -4.40 10.56
N ASP A 12 12.10 -3.55 11.27
CA ASP A 12 11.09 -2.64 10.72
C ASP A 12 11.59 -1.19 10.71
N ALA A 13 10.89 -0.35 9.93
CA ALA A 13 11.06 1.10 9.85
C ALA A 13 12.48 1.54 9.43
N VAL A 14 13.14 0.77 8.56
CA VAL A 14 14.44 1.14 8.02
C VAL A 14 14.25 2.18 6.92
N SER A 15 14.54 3.45 7.25
CA SER A 15 14.45 4.53 6.27
C SER A 15 15.66 4.50 5.33
N VAL A 16 15.37 4.56 4.04
CA VAL A 16 16.35 4.64 2.94
C VAL A 16 16.12 5.94 2.20
N TYR A 17 17.16 6.75 2.07
CA TYR A 17 17.21 7.94 1.21
C TYR A 17 18.44 7.79 0.33
N ARG A 18 18.23 7.46 -0.94
CA ARG A 18 19.31 7.26 -1.90
C ARG A 18 19.24 8.34 -2.96
N THR A 19 20.34 9.00 -3.20
CA THR A 19 20.51 9.92 -4.32
C THR A 19 21.49 9.34 -5.33
N ASP A 20 21.28 9.61 -6.61
CA ASP A 20 22.21 9.25 -7.67
C ASP A 20 22.96 10.49 -8.22
N ALA A 21 23.86 10.25 -9.17
CA ALA A 21 24.67 11.31 -9.78
C ALA A 21 23.82 12.33 -10.58
N ASP A 22 22.64 11.94 -11.03
CA ASP A 22 21.71 12.80 -11.77
C ASP A 22 20.78 13.59 -10.84
N GLY A 23 20.96 13.43 -9.52
CA GLY A 23 20.18 14.12 -8.50
C GLY A 23 18.77 13.57 -8.32
N ASN A 24 18.51 12.31 -8.71
CA ASN A 24 17.25 11.66 -8.40
C ASN A 24 17.25 11.14 -6.96
N LEU A 25 16.10 11.20 -6.33
CA LEU A 25 15.87 10.72 -4.97
C LEU A 25 14.98 9.49 -5.00
N PHE A 26 15.49 8.35 -4.48
CA PHE A 26 14.69 7.21 -4.08
C PHE A 26 14.56 7.25 -2.56
N ALA A 27 13.34 7.26 -2.05
CA ALA A 27 13.06 7.35 -0.62
C ALA A 27 11.98 6.36 -0.21
N ALA A 28 12.30 5.46 0.71
CA ALA A 28 11.38 4.43 1.18
C ALA A 28 11.65 4.06 2.65
N GLN A 29 10.65 3.46 3.29
CA GLN A 29 10.75 2.81 4.57
C GLN A 29 10.55 1.31 4.38
N ILE A 30 11.49 0.50 4.90
CA ILE A 30 11.58 -0.94 4.61
C ILE A 30 11.47 -1.75 5.88
N GLU A 31 10.68 -2.82 5.82
CA GLU A 31 10.68 -3.94 6.76
C GLU A 31 11.34 -5.16 6.11
N LEU A 32 12.16 -5.91 6.85
CA LEU A 32 12.67 -7.22 6.48
C LEU A 32 12.47 -8.18 7.64
N VAL A 33 11.78 -9.29 7.39
CA VAL A 33 11.45 -10.32 8.38
C VAL A 33 11.87 -11.67 7.86
N ILE A 34 12.66 -12.39 8.65
CA ILE A 34 12.96 -13.81 8.44
C ILE A 34 11.74 -14.62 8.87
N GLN A 35 11.29 -15.54 8.03
CA GLN A 35 10.12 -16.37 8.28
C GLN A 35 10.53 -17.82 8.57
N GLY A 36 10.16 -18.31 9.77
CA GLY A 36 10.31 -19.71 10.12
C GLY A 36 11.75 -20.21 10.29
N GLY A 37 11.88 -21.54 10.19
CA GLY A 37 13.13 -22.28 10.30
C GLY A 37 13.40 -22.82 11.70
N ASP A 38 13.50 -24.17 11.81
CA ASP A 38 13.81 -24.86 13.07
C ASP A 38 15.15 -24.44 13.65
N VAL A 39 16.06 -23.97 12.78
CA VAL A 39 17.38 -23.46 13.13
C VAL A 39 17.36 -22.28 14.13
N PHE A 40 16.23 -21.54 14.18
CA PHE A 40 16.07 -20.42 15.10
C PHE A 40 15.39 -20.80 16.43
N VAL A 41 14.82 -22.01 16.55
CA VAL A 41 14.15 -22.46 17.78
C VAL A 41 15.04 -22.37 19.03
N PRO A 42 16.36 -22.75 18.99
CA PRO A 42 17.23 -22.63 20.15
C PRO A 42 17.36 -21.21 20.70
N SER A 43 17.25 -20.20 19.87
CA SER A 43 17.30 -18.81 20.35
C SER A 43 16.09 -18.44 21.23
N TYR A 44 14.93 -19.07 21.03
CA TYR A 44 13.72 -18.85 21.82
C TYR A 44 13.66 -19.75 23.07
N THR A 45 14.18 -20.95 22.98
CA THR A 45 14.05 -21.96 24.06
C THR A 45 15.25 -22.07 24.99
N GLU A 46 16.45 -21.75 24.49
CA GLU A 46 17.72 -21.96 25.18
C GLU A 46 18.58 -20.69 25.27
N GLY A 47 18.20 -19.62 24.55
CA GLY A 47 18.96 -18.39 24.45
C GLY A 47 20.23 -18.53 23.57
N ASP A 48 20.29 -19.57 22.73
CA ASP A 48 21.37 -19.76 21.78
C ASP A 48 21.14 -18.92 20.52
N ASN A 49 21.91 -17.85 20.40
CA ASN A 49 21.81 -16.89 19.27
C ASN A 49 22.81 -17.18 18.13
N SER A 50 23.48 -18.33 18.12
CA SER A 50 24.52 -18.64 17.13
C SER A 50 24.08 -18.58 15.69
N MET A 51 22.77 -18.83 15.40
CA MET A 51 22.16 -18.79 14.09
C MET A 51 21.35 -17.50 13.84
N VAL A 52 21.24 -16.63 14.83
CA VAL A 52 20.41 -15.41 14.70
C VAL A 52 21.17 -14.32 13.93
N VAL A 53 20.58 -13.85 12.83
CA VAL A 53 21.06 -12.64 12.17
C VAL A 53 20.60 -11.43 13.00
N ALA A 54 21.54 -10.67 13.54
CA ALA A 54 21.21 -9.51 14.36
C ALA A 54 20.38 -8.48 13.56
N THR A 55 19.31 -7.95 14.14
CA THR A 55 18.44 -6.99 13.45
C THR A 55 19.16 -5.68 13.08
N ASP A 56 20.25 -5.33 13.77
CA ASP A 56 21.13 -4.22 13.36
C ASP A 56 21.89 -4.55 12.07
N SER A 57 22.34 -5.80 11.91
CA SER A 57 22.94 -6.26 10.66
C SER A 57 21.95 -6.22 9.49
N MET A 58 20.68 -6.56 9.73
CA MET A 58 19.62 -6.44 8.70
C MET A 58 19.45 -4.99 8.22
N LYS A 59 19.42 -4.03 9.15
CA LYS A 59 19.35 -2.59 8.82
C LYS A 59 20.55 -2.18 7.95
N ASN A 60 21.76 -2.51 8.37
CA ASN A 60 22.98 -2.16 7.66
C ASN A 60 23.04 -2.85 6.28
N PHE A 61 22.53 -4.08 6.19
CA PHE A 61 22.41 -4.81 4.94
C PHE A 61 21.48 -4.11 3.93
N ILE A 62 20.30 -3.66 4.38
CA ILE A 62 19.36 -2.89 3.56
C ILE A 62 20.02 -1.61 3.01
N HIS A 63 20.76 -0.87 3.87
CA HIS A 63 21.48 0.33 3.42
C HIS A 63 22.60 0.00 2.42
N SER A 64 23.30 -1.13 2.59
CA SER A 64 24.29 -1.58 1.61
C SER A 64 23.65 -1.94 0.26
N CYS A 65 22.53 -2.64 0.27
CA CYS A 65 21.78 -2.92 -0.96
C CYS A 65 21.34 -1.61 -1.65
N ALA A 66 20.88 -0.63 -0.88
CA ALA A 66 20.45 0.64 -1.44
C ALA A 66 21.59 1.41 -2.13
N SER A 67 22.83 1.29 -1.65
CA SER A 67 23.99 1.94 -2.29
C SER A 67 24.29 1.38 -3.69
N ASP A 68 24.02 0.11 -3.91
CA ASP A 68 24.29 -0.60 -5.17
C ASP A 68 23.09 -0.60 -6.12
N PHE A 69 21.89 -0.31 -5.61
CA PHE A 69 20.65 -0.35 -6.39
C PHE A 69 20.59 0.83 -7.37
N SER A 70 20.33 0.55 -8.64
CA SER A 70 20.23 1.56 -9.71
C SER A 70 18.80 1.78 -10.21
N GLY A 71 17.83 0.97 -9.75
CA GLY A 71 16.43 1.09 -10.11
C GLY A 71 15.69 2.20 -9.37
N SER A 72 14.41 2.37 -9.70
CA SER A 72 13.50 3.31 -9.06
C SER A 72 12.24 2.66 -8.50
N ALA A 73 11.89 1.45 -8.95
CA ALA A 73 10.71 0.74 -8.46
C ALA A 73 10.95 0.11 -7.09
N LEU A 74 10.00 0.28 -6.19
CA LEU A 74 10.07 -0.25 -4.83
C LEU A 74 10.13 -1.79 -4.82
N GLU A 75 9.33 -2.43 -5.65
CA GLU A 75 9.29 -3.89 -5.79
C GLU A 75 10.64 -4.47 -6.22
N ASP A 76 11.34 -3.80 -7.15
CA ASP A 76 12.67 -4.22 -7.61
C ASP A 76 13.70 -4.10 -6.50
N PHE A 77 13.61 -3.03 -5.71
CA PHE A 77 14.49 -2.85 -4.54
C PHE A 77 14.26 -3.95 -3.50
N LEU A 78 13.00 -4.23 -3.14
CA LEU A 78 12.67 -5.29 -2.20
C LEU A 78 13.13 -6.67 -2.69
N ALA A 79 12.92 -6.97 -3.97
CA ALA A 79 13.34 -8.23 -4.57
C ALA A 79 14.87 -8.38 -4.59
N ASP A 80 15.63 -7.30 -4.85
CA ASP A 80 17.10 -7.31 -4.78
C ASP A 80 17.59 -7.53 -3.36
N VAL A 81 17.00 -6.83 -2.37
CA VAL A 81 17.32 -7.02 -0.95
C VAL A 81 17.06 -8.47 -0.53
N GLY A 82 15.89 -9.03 -0.84
CA GLY A 82 15.51 -10.39 -0.46
C GLY A 82 16.42 -11.45 -1.09
N ARG A 83 16.68 -11.34 -2.40
CA ARG A 83 17.58 -12.24 -3.12
C ARG A 83 18.99 -12.24 -2.50
N ARG A 84 19.58 -11.04 -2.32
CA ARG A 84 20.94 -10.88 -1.75
C ARG A 84 21.00 -11.33 -0.29
N PHE A 85 19.92 -11.15 0.48
CA PHE A 85 19.84 -11.61 1.86
C PHE A 85 19.86 -13.14 1.94
N LEU A 86 19.06 -13.82 1.12
CA LEU A 86 19.02 -15.28 1.03
C LEU A 86 20.33 -15.87 0.50
N GLU A 87 21.00 -15.21 -0.44
CA GLU A 87 22.34 -15.58 -0.90
C GLU A 87 23.41 -15.45 0.19
N ARG A 88 23.28 -14.47 1.07
CA ARG A 88 24.26 -14.17 2.13
C ARG A 88 24.14 -15.10 3.34
N TYR A 89 22.91 -15.51 3.67
CA TYR A 89 22.59 -16.26 4.86
C TYR A 89 21.98 -17.62 4.50
N ASP A 90 22.86 -18.63 4.31
CA ASP A 90 22.48 -19.94 3.79
C ASP A 90 21.45 -20.70 4.65
N HIS A 91 21.36 -20.41 5.93
CA HIS A 91 20.43 -21.01 6.87
C HIS A 91 19.06 -20.33 6.89
N VAL A 92 18.90 -19.20 6.18
CA VAL A 92 17.61 -18.53 6.02
C VAL A 92 16.90 -19.12 4.79
N GLU A 93 15.69 -19.61 4.97
CA GLU A 93 14.91 -20.26 3.92
C GLU A 93 13.94 -19.30 3.22
N GLU A 94 13.30 -18.43 4.00
CA GLU A 94 12.29 -17.51 3.52
C GLU A 94 12.38 -16.16 4.23
N VAL A 95 12.14 -15.09 3.47
CA VAL A 95 12.01 -13.73 3.97
C VAL A 95 10.75 -13.07 3.48
N ARG A 96 10.17 -12.23 4.33
CA ARG A 96 9.14 -11.27 3.96
C ARG A 96 9.76 -9.88 3.96
N LEU A 97 9.47 -9.12 2.92
CA LEU A 97 9.85 -7.72 2.81
C LEU A 97 8.60 -6.88 2.58
N GLU A 98 8.56 -5.73 3.24
CA GLU A 98 7.54 -4.73 3.00
C GLU A 98 8.21 -3.36 2.84
N GLY A 99 7.67 -2.56 1.95
CA GLY A 99 8.19 -1.23 1.68
C GLY A 99 7.08 -0.23 1.45
N HIS A 100 7.31 0.99 1.94
CA HIS A 100 6.45 2.14 1.68
C HIS A 100 7.29 3.27 1.13
N GLU A 101 6.88 3.85 0.02
CA GLU A 101 7.51 5.06 -0.48
C GLU A 101 7.35 6.21 0.51
N LEU A 102 8.39 7.01 0.67
CA LEU A 102 8.30 8.30 1.33
C LEU A 102 8.04 9.34 0.24
N ALA A 103 6.84 9.91 0.28
CA ALA A 103 6.36 10.78 -0.79
C ALA A 103 7.16 12.09 -0.85
N PHE A 104 7.96 12.26 -1.90
CA PHE A 104 8.69 13.47 -2.23
C PHE A 104 8.33 13.92 -3.65
N GLU A 105 8.09 15.20 -3.81
CA GLU A 105 7.93 15.83 -5.12
C GLU A 105 9.16 16.66 -5.47
N ARG A 106 9.68 16.50 -6.70
CA ARG A 106 10.73 17.35 -7.24
C ARG A 106 10.14 18.72 -7.60
N ARG A 107 10.62 19.77 -6.96
CA ARG A 107 10.16 21.16 -7.13
C ARG A 107 11.16 22.04 -7.90
N GLY A 108 12.36 21.53 -8.18
CA GLY A 108 13.42 22.25 -8.86
C GLY A 108 14.57 21.33 -9.25
N GLU A 109 15.67 21.89 -9.70
CA GLU A 109 16.85 21.10 -10.10
C GLU A 109 17.42 20.28 -8.93
N VAL A 110 17.42 20.86 -7.71
CA VAL A 110 18.01 20.27 -6.51
C VAL A 110 17.04 20.18 -5.33
N LEU A 111 15.79 20.64 -5.50
CA LEU A 111 14.81 20.72 -4.43
C LEU A 111 13.80 19.59 -4.52
N TYR A 112 13.68 18.82 -3.45
CA TYR A 112 12.60 17.89 -3.19
C TYR A 112 11.80 18.36 -1.98
N GLN A 113 10.47 18.31 -2.06
CA GLN A 113 9.56 18.62 -0.98
C GLN A 113 8.87 17.33 -0.53
N GLN A 114 9.00 16.98 0.75
CA GLN A 114 8.19 15.91 1.32
C GLN A 114 6.72 16.33 1.32
N THR A 115 5.86 15.43 0.89
CA THR A 115 4.41 15.65 0.81
C THR A 115 3.66 14.66 1.68
N TYR A 116 2.36 14.92 1.89
CA TYR A 116 1.43 13.99 2.51
C TYR A 116 0.54 13.31 1.46
N ALA A 117 0.99 13.31 0.21
CA ALA A 117 0.31 12.62 -0.88
C ALA A 117 0.22 11.11 -0.64
N ASP A 118 -0.56 10.45 -1.47
CA ASP A 118 -0.56 9.00 -1.58
C ASP A 118 0.85 8.47 -1.84
N ARG A 119 1.08 7.22 -1.49
CA ARG A 119 2.39 6.58 -1.58
C ARG A 119 2.28 5.18 -2.18
N GLY A 120 3.31 4.78 -2.92
CA GLY A 120 3.49 3.40 -3.33
C GLY A 120 3.80 2.50 -2.14
N THR A 121 3.32 1.26 -2.20
CA THR A 121 3.63 0.21 -1.25
C THR A 121 3.86 -1.10 -1.98
N ALA A 122 4.74 -1.93 -1.45
CA ALA A 122 4.99 -3.27 -1.96
C ALA A 122 5.25 -4.24 -0.81
N TRP A 123 4.80 -5.46 -0.97
CA TRP A 123 5.00 -6.55 -0.03
C TRP A 123 5.40 -7.80 -0.81
N LEU A 124 6.46 -8.49 -0.38
CA LEU A 124 6.99 -9.69 -1.02
C LEU A 124 7.25 -10.78 0.01
N VAL A 125 6.97 -12.04 -0.36
CA VAL A 125 7.55 -13.24 0.28
C VAL A 125 8.50 -13.88 -0.71
N MET A 126 9.69 -14.22 -0.27
CA MET A 126 10.74 -14.76 -1.13
C MET A 126 11.42 -15.96 -0.49
N SER A 127 11.65 -16.99 -1.31
CA SER A 127 12.55 -18.09 -1.04
C SER A 127 13.76 -18.04 -1.99
N ARG A 128 14.65 -19.04 -1.91
CA ARG A 128 15.77 -19.17 -2.87
C ARG A 128 15.33 -19.40 -4.31
N GLU A 129 14.09 -19.86 -4.51
CA GLU A 129 13.50 -20.13 -5.83
C GLU A 129 12.92 -18.86 -6.47
N GLY A 130 12.80 -17.78 -5.68
CA GLY A 130 12.29 -16.49 -6.13
C GLY A 130 11.15 -15.95 -5.27
N VAL A 131 10.39 -15.02 -5.83
CA VAL A 131 9.20 -14.45 -5.20
C VAL A 131 8.08 -15.49 -5.21
N THR A 132 7.59 -15.86 -4.02
CA THR A 132 6.53 -16.86 -3.84
C THR A 132 5.16 -16.22 -3.63
N ASP A 133 5.12 -15.02 -3.08
CA ASP A 133 3.90 -14.21 -2.98
C ASP A 133 4.25 -12.72 -3.03
N HIS A 134 3.32 -11.90 -3.50
CA HIS A 134 3.56 -10.46 -3.63
C HIS A 134 2.27 -9.66 -3.69
N ARG A 135 2.39 -8.38 -3.34
CA ARG A 135 1.33 -7.38 -3.47
C ARG A 135 1.96 -6.02 -3.71
N SER A 136 1.49 -5.29 -4.68
CA SER A 136 1.77 -3.87 -4.89
C SER A 136 0.57 -3.04 -4.48
N GLY A 137 0.76 -1.76 -4.20
CA GLY A 137 -0.35 -0.91 -3.81
C GLY A 137 -0.07 0.58 -3.89
N ARG A 138 -1.15 1.34 -3.72
CA ARG A 138 -1.15 2.78 -3.43
C ARG A 138 -2.02 3.02 -2.21
N GLU A 139 -1.44 3.64 -1.21
CA GLU A 139 -2.12 3.94 0.06
C GLU A 139 -2.31 5.44 0.23
N ARG A 140 -3.30 5.80 1.07
CA ARG A 140 -3.57 7.19 1.45
C ARG A 140 -4.06 8.06 0.29
N LEU A 141 -4.78 7.49 -0.66
CA LEU A 141 -5.50 8.25 -1.66
C LEU A 141 -6.68 8.97 -0.97
N HIS A 142 -6.54 10.26 -0.73
CA HIS A 142 -7.57 11.11 -0.14
C HIS A 142 -8.23 11.90 -1.26
N LEU A 143 -9.39 11.42 -1.71
CA LEU A 143 -10.08 11.92 -2.90
C LEU A 143 -11.40 12.58 -2.52
N VAL A 144 -11.67 13.76 -3.07
CA VAL A 144 -12.95 14.45 -2.94
C VAL A 144 -13.48 14.82 -4.30
N LYS A 145 -14.78 14.56 -4.55
CA LYS A 145 -15.52 15.15 -5.65
C LYS A 145 -16.74 15.89 -5.12
N LEU A 146 -17.10 16.98 -5.78
CA LEU A 146 -18.13 17.90 -5.28
C LEU A 146 -19.54 17.57 -5.74
N SER A 147 -19.67 16.69 -6.76
CA SER A 147 -20.95 16.22 -7.33
C SER A 147 -20.76 14.85 -8.01
N GLY A 148 -21.83 14.28 -8.54
CA GLY A 148 -21.80 12.98 -9.20
C GLY A 148 -21.73 11.80 -8.21
N SER A 149 -22.24 11.99 -7.00
CA SER A 149 -22.37 10.93 -6.00
C SER A 149 -23.73 10.94 -5.34
N ALA A 150 -24.47 9.86 -5.51
CA ALA A 150 -25.77 9.64 -4.89
C ALA A 150 -25.71 8.60 -3.77
N PHE A 151 -26.73 8.57 -2.95
CA PHE A 151 -27.03 7.45 -2.05
C PHE A 151 -28.52 7.47 -1.73
N THR A 152 -29.29 6.63 -2.44
CA THR A 152 -30.74 6.54 -2.35
C THR A 152 -31.20 5.08 -2.35
N GLY A 153 -32.44 4.83 -1.96
CA GLY A 153 -33.05 3.51 -2.03
C GLY A 153 -32.47 2.48 -1.05
N PHE A 154 -31.77 2.91 -0.03
CA PHE A 154 -31.26 2.01 1.01
C PHE A 154 -32.36 1.57 1.98
N VAL A 155 -32.11 0.46 2.72
CA VAL A 155 -33.05 -0.06 3.73
C VAL A 155 -33.29 1.02 4.79
N ARG A 156 -34.58 1.24 5.12
CA ARG A 156 -34.99 2.20 6.15
C ARG A 156 -35.72 1.45 7.26
N ASP A 157 -35.31 1.69 8.48
CA ASP A 157 -35.87 1.14 9.71
C ASP A 157 -35.89 2.20 10.83
N GLU A 158 -36.22 1.82 12.05
CA GLU A 158 -36.28 2.70 13.22
C GLU A 158 -34.94 3.32 13.64
N PHE A 159 -33.82 2.80 13.14
CA PHE A 159 -32.46 3.31 13.39
C PHE A 159 -31.94 4.24 12.28
N THR A 160 -32.69 4.37 11.19
CA THR A 160 -32.24 5.12 10.01
C THR A 160 -32.46 6.62 10.20
N THR A 161 -31.38 7.37 10.41
CA THR A 161 -31.41 8.84 10.50
C THR A 161 -30.85 9.53 9.24
N LEU A 162 -30.12 8.76 8.39
CA LEU A 162 -29.50 9.31 7.18
C LEU A 162 -30.57 9.67 6.13
N PRO A 163 -30.59 10.90 5.59
CA PRO A 163 -31.45 11.26 4.47
C PRO A 163 -30.91 10.66 3.16
N GLU A 164 -31.80 10.42 2.21
CA GLU A 164 -31.42 10.14 0.84
C GLU A 164 -30.76 11.38 0.19
N ALA A 165 -29.75 11.15 -0.62
CA ALA A 165 -29.07 12.18 -1.37
C ALA A 165 -28.96 11.77 -2.84
N VAL A 166 -29.53 12.57 -3.73
CA VAL A 166 -29.45 12.36 -5.18
C VAL A 166 -28.14 12.86 -5.78
N ASP A 167 -27.52 13.82 -5.09
CA ASP A 167 -26.18 14.34 -5.39
C ASP A 167 -25.59 14.98 -4.13
N ARG A 168 -24.31 14.69 -3.86
CA ARG A 168 -23.60 15.24 -2.70
C ARG A 168 -22.10 15.19 -2.93
N PRO A 169 -21.33 16.06 -2.24
CA PRO A 169 -19.89 15.88 -2.15
C PRO A 169 -19.55 14.52 -1.54
N LEU A 170 -18.53 13.87 -2.10
CA LEU A 170 -18.02 12.58 -1.64
C LEU A 170 -16.53 12.73 -1.32
N PHE A 171 -16.16 12.52 -0.08
CA PHE A 171 -14.78 12.46 0.37
C PHE A 171 -14.47 11.05 0.84
N VAL A 172 -13.42 10.45 0.27
CA VAL A 172 -13.01 9.07 0.53
C VAL A 172 -11.53 9.01 0.85
N HIS A 173 -11.18 8.27 1.89
CA HIS A 173 -9.82 7.76 2.05
C HIS A 173 -9.78 6.35 1.46
N LEU A 174 -8.86 6.11 0.55
CA LEU A 174 -8.79 4.88 -0.22
C LEU A 174 -7.37 4.32 -0.21
N ASP A 175 -7.26 3.03 0.10
CA ASP A 175 -6.08 2.22 -0.14
C ASP A 175 -6.41 1.19 -1.23
N VAL A 176 -5.51 1.02 -2.18
CA VAL A 176 -5.67 0.12 -3.31
C VAL A 176 -4.47 -0.80 -3.37
N HIS A 177 -4.72 -2.11 -3.39
CA HIS A 177 -3.68 -3.11 -3.52
C HIS A 177 -4.01 -4.05 -4.68
N TRP A 178 -2.99 -4.61 -5.30
CA TRP A 178 -3.18 -5.55 -6.40
C TRP A 178 -2.08 -6.60 -6.45
N ARG A 179 -2.39 -7.71 -7.09
CA ARG A 179 -1.44 -8.77 -7.38
C ARG A 179 -1.34 -8.97 -8.90
N HIS A 180 -0.12 -9.08 -9.38
CA HIS A 180 0.14 -9.44 -10.78
C HIS A 180 0.12 -10.95 -10.94
N GLY A 181 -0.28 -11.45 -12.11
CA GLY A 181 -0.20 -12.87 -12.43
C GLY A 181 1.25 -13.36 -12.58
N ASP A 182 2.15 -12.43 -12.95
CA ASP A 182 3.59 -12.68 -13.09
C ASP A 182 4.35 -11.50 -12.48
N PHE A 183 5.10 -11.74 -11.39
CA PHE A 183 5.88 -10.70 -10.73
C PHE A 183 6.89 -9.99 -11.65
N ALA A 184 7.37 -10.67 -12.71
CA ALA A 184 8.29 -10.07 -13.66
C ALA A 184 7.60 -9.08 -14.64
N LYS A 185 6.28 -9.12 -14.74
CA LYS A 185 5.47 -8.27 -15.64
C LYS A 185 4.59 -7.33 -14.85
N ARG A 186 5.22 -6.37 -14.20
CA ARG A 186 4.50 -5.42 -13.34
C ARG A 186 4.05 -4.18 -14.11
N VAL A 187 2.94 -3.63 -13.67
CA VAL A 187 2.45 -2.29 -14.04
C VAL A 187 3.00 -1.29 -13.03
N ALA A 188 3.50 -0.15 -13.50
CA ALA A 188 3.93 0.93 -12.62
C ALA A 188 2.76 1.41 -11.76
N SER A 189 3.00 1.63 -10.46
CA SER A 189 1.96 1.97 -9.49
C SER A 189 1.24 3.29 -9.84
N GLU A 190 1.94 4.23 -10.49
CA GLU A 190 1.38 5.49 -10.98
C GLU A 190 0.28 5.27 -12.01
N HIS A 191 0.43 4.30 -12.93
CA HIS A 191 -0.59 4.02 -13.93
C HIS A 191 -1.89 3.46 -13.33
N VAL A 192 -1.76 2.61 -12.29
CA VAL A 192 -2.92 2.12 -11.54
C VAL A 192 -3.59 3.28 -10.79
N ARG A 193 -2.78 4.13 -10.15
CA ARG A 193 -3.26 5.35 -9.47
C ARG A 193 -4.02 6.26 -10.42
N GLU A 194 -3.48 6.54 -11.60
CA GLU A 194 -4.12 7.38 -12.62
C GLU A 194 -5.49 6.84 -13.02
N GLU A 195 -5.63 5.52 -13.22
CA GLU A 195 -6.90 4.89 -13.58
C GLU A 195 -7.93 4.98 -12.45
N VAL A 196 -7.49 4.73 -11.20
CA VAL A 196 -8.36 4.86 -10.02
C VAL A 196 -8.85 6.29 -9.85
N VAL A 197 -7.98 7.28 -10.00
CA VAL A 197 -8.33 8.71 -9.89
C VAL A 197 -9.25 9.13 -11.03
N ALA A 198 -9.01 8.68 -12.26
CA ALA A 198 -9.87 8.96 -13.41
C ALA A 198 -11.29 8.39 -13.20
N ALA A 199 -11.40 7.14 -12.70
CA ALA A 199 -12.69 6.54 -12.38
C ALA A 199 -13.43 7.31 -11.26
N PHE A 200 -12.68 7.81 -10.25
CA PHE A 200 -13.28 8.64 -9.21
C PHE A 200 -13.85 9.94 -9.76
N ASP A 201 -13.17 10.58 -10.70
CA ASP A 201 -13.56 11.87 -11.26
C ASP A 201 -14.77 11.76 -12.19
N ASP A 202 -14.70 10.85 -13.17
CA ASP A 202 -15.66 10.83 -14.29
C ASP A 202 -16.91 9.95 -14.08
N PHE A 203 -16.89 9.02 -13.11
CA PHE A 203 -17.98 8.08 -12.87
C PHE A 203 -19.03 8.62 -11.90
N ALA A 204 -20.27 8.81 -12.36
CA ALA A 204 -21.40 9.12 -11.49
C ALA A 204 -21.86 7.89 -10.73
N SER A 205 -21.69 7.88 -9.41
CA SER A 205 -21.92 6.71 -8.56
C SER A 205 -23.18 6.80 -7.73
N GLU A 206 -23.90 5.68 -7.60
CA GLU A 206 -25.08 5.53 -6.75
C GLU A 206 -24.74 5.18 -5.29
N SER A 207 -23.48 4.83 -5.04
CA SER A 207 -22.91 4.55 -3.72
C SER A 207 -21.39 4.46 -3.82
N ILE A 208 -20.70 4.45 -2.66
CA ILE A 208 -19.26 4.17 -2.63
C ILE A 208 -18.94 2.74 -3.08
N GLN A 209 -19.81 1.77 -2.79
CA GLN A 209 -19.64 0.39 -3.26
C GLN A 209 -19.64 0.33 -4.80
N HIS A 210 -20.58 1.05 -5.44
CA HIS A 210 -20.67 1.16 -6.90
C HIS A 210 -19.40 1.80 -7.48
N LEU A 211 -18.88 2.84 -6.83
CA LEU A 211 -17.67 3.52 -7.23
C LEU A 211 -16.43 2.62 -7.14
N LEU A 212 -16.24 1.92 -6.01
CA LEU A 212 -15.10 0.99 -5.85
C LEU A 212 -15.16 -0.15 -6.87
N HIS A 213 -16.36 -0.66 -7.16
CA HIS A 213 -16.54 -1.69 -8.18
C HIS A 213 -16.12 -1.20 -9.58
N GLU A 214 -16.51 0.03 -9.94
CA GLU A 214 -16.11 0.64 -11.21
C GLU A 214 -14.60 0.84 -11.30
N MET A 215 -13.98 1.38 -10.24
CA MET A 215 -12.51 1.55 -10.16
C MET A 215 -11.79 0.22 -10.40
N GLY A 216 -12.13 -0.82 -9.65
CA GLY A 216 -11.49 -2.13 -9.77
C GLY A 216 -11.73 -2.77 -11.14
N THR A 217 -12.93 -2.63 -11.69
CA THR A 217 -13.29 -3.14 -13.04
C THR A 217 -12.45 -2.48 -14.11
N ARG A 218 -12.29 -1.13 -14.08
CA ARG A 218 -11.45 -0.40 -15.05
C ARG A 218 -9.99 -0.80 -14.96
N VAL A 219 -9.45 -0.91 -13.74
CA VAL A 219 -8.06 -1.35 -13.54
C VAL A 219 -7.84 -2.74 -14.13
N LEU A 220 -8.69 -3.71 -13.81
CA LEU A 220 -8.60 -5.05 -14.36
C LEU A 220 -8.79 -5.07 -15.89
N ALA A 221 -9.67 -4.26 -16.43
CA ALA A 221 -9.87 -4.18 -17.90
C ALA A 221 -8.66 -3.59 -18.62
N ARG A 222 -8.01 -2.57 -18.05
CA ARG A 222 -6.89 -1.86 -18.66
C ARG A 222 -5.57 -2.63 -18.55
N PHE A 223 -5.31 -3.28 -17.43
CA PHE A 223 -4.02 -3.91 -17.12
C PHE A 223 -4.17 -5.43 -17.02
N SER A 224 -3.87 -6.13 -18.12
CA SER A 224 -3.98 -7.59 -18.21
C SER A 224 -3.01 -8.32 -17.27
N GLU A 225 -1.98 -7.66 -16.82
CA GLU A 225 -0.96 -8.16 -15.90
C GLU A 225 -1.48 -8.30 -14.46
N ILE A 226 -2.54 -7.54 -14.10
CA ILE A 226 -3.16 -7.59 -12.78
C ILE A 226 -4.24 -8.66 -12.77
N GLU A 227 -4.13 -9.64 -11.88
CA GLU A 227 -5.11 -10.72 -11.72
C GLU A 227 -6.10 -10.49 -10.57
N LEU A 228 -5.71 -9.70 -9.56
CA LEU A 228 -6.51 -9.40 -8.39
C LEU A 228 -6.28 -7.95 -7.96
N ILE A 229 -7.36 -7.27 -7.55
CA ILE A 229 -7.33 -5.95 -6.95
C ILE A 229 -8.19 -5.91 -5.69
N GLU A 230 -7.71 -5.25 -4.66
CA GLU A 230 -8.34 -5.01 -3.37
C GLU A 230 -8.46 -3.50 -3.17
N LEU A 231 -9.64 -3.04 -2.79
CA LEU A 231 -9.92 -1.63 -2.52
C LEU A 231 -10.52 -1.50 -1.11
N ASP A 232 -9.85 -0.74 -0.26
CA ASP A 232 -10.26 -0.42 1.11
C ASP A 232 -10.64 1.05 1.19
N GLY A 233 -11.94 1.33 1.20
CA GLY A 233 -12.50 2.67 1.21
C GLY A 233 -13.07 3.07 2.57
N GLN A 234 -12.79 4.30 3.01
CA GLN A 234 -13.46 4.93 4.15
C GLN A 234 -14.28 6.10 3.66
N ASN A 235 -15.58 6.07 3.93
CA ASN A 235 -16.48 7.18 3.64
C ASN A 235 -16.31 8.29 4.68
N ARG A 236 -15.67 9.40 4.28
CA ARG A 236 -15.33 10.55 5.11
C ARG A 236 -16.23 11.74 4.79
N LEU A 237 -17.55 11.54 4.80
CA LEU A 237 -18.51 12.60 4.49
C LEU A 237 -18.27 13.84 5.34
N TRP A 238 -18.25 14.98 4.69
CA TRP A 238 -18.15 16.27 5.37
C TRP A 238 -19.49 16.64 6.02
N ASP A 239 -19.44 17.18 7.22
CA ASP A 239 -20.60 17.73 7.90
C ASP A 239 -20.87 19.15 7.40
N THR A 240 -22.10 19.41 6.95
CA THR A 240 -22.50 20.77 6.54
C THR A 240 -22.64 21.66 7.76
N ALA A 241 -21.77 22.66 7.88
CA ALA A 241 -21.82 23.66 8.94
C ALA A 241 -22.82 24.77 8.62
N GLN A 242 -22.86 25.25 7.37
CA GLN A 242 -23.79 26.27 6.88
C GLN A 242 -24.01 26.09 5.38
N ALA A 243 -25.22 26.46 4.91
CA ALA A 243 -25.53 26.52 3.49
C ALA A 243 -26.55 27.62 3.23
N HIS A 244 -26.29 28.49 2.24
CA HIS A 244 -27.22 29.49 1.74
C HIS A 244 -26.84 29.93 0.31
N ASP A 245 -27.80 30.26 -0.50
CA ASP A 245 -27.63 30.88 -1.84
C ASP A 245 -26.61 30.17 -2.74
N GLY A 246 -26.59 28.81 -2.71
CA GLY A 246 -25.66 27.99 -3.52
C GLY A 246 -24.24 27.89 -2.95
N VAL A 247 -23.99 28.46 -1.78
CA VAL A 247 -22.74 28.31 -1.05
C VAL A 247 -22.94 27.32 0.10
N ALA A 248 -22.03 26.35 0.25
CA ALA A 248 -22.02 25.43 1.37
C ALA A 248 -20.63 25.46 2.06
N VAL A 249 -20.66 25.48 3.39
CA VAL A 249 -19.48 25.43 4.25
C VAL A 249 -19.54 24.09 5.00
N TYR A 250 -18.44 23.37 4.96
CA TYR A 250 -18.32 22.06 5.58
C TYR A 250 -17.27 22.05 6.68
N THR A 251 -17.39 21.08 7.58
CA THR A 251 -16.34 20.72 8.54
C THR A 251 -15.78 19.36 8.20
N ASP A 252 -14.60 19.04 8.75
CA ASP A 252 -13.99 17.74 8.61
C ASP A 252 -14.92 16.62 9.10
N ALA A 253 -14.87 15.51 8.39
CA ALA A 253 -15.55 14.28 8.79
C ALA A 253 -15.07 13.83 10.17
N ARG A 254 -16.01 13.46 11.03
CA ARG A 254 -15.74 12.94 12.37
C ARG A 254 -16.07 11.46 12.45
N PRO A 255 -15.31 10.67 13.23
CA PRO A 255 -15.71 9.29 13.48
C PRO A 255 -17.09 9.21 14.17
N PRO A 256 -17.85 8.13 13.94
CA PRO A 256 -17.47 6.91 13.18
C PRO A 256 -17.54 7.10 11.66
N PHE A 257 -16.80 6.25 10.90
CA PHE A 257 -16.79 6.25 9.43
C PHE A 257 -17.36 4.95 8.88
N GLY A 258 -18.02 5.02 7.72
CA GLY A 258 -18.33 3.83 6.92
C GLY A 258 -17.05 3.25 6.34
N VAL A 259 -16.87 1.93 6.43
CA VAL A 259 -15.76 1.19 5.83
C VAL A 259 -16.30 0.24 4.78
N ILE A 260 -15.67 0.20 3.63
CA ILE A 260 -16.04 -0.64 2.50
C ILE A 260 -14.80 -1.34 2.01
N HIS A 261 -14.86 -2.66 1.92
CA HIS A 261 -13.82 -3.49 1.32
C HIS A 261 -14.38 -4.19 0.09
N LEU A 262 -13.60 -4.24 -0.97
CA LEU A 262 -13.92 -4.96 -2.20
C LEU A 262 -12.68 -5.64 -2.74
N THR A 263 -12.80 -6.94 -3.06
CA THR A 263 -11.81 -7.68 -3.83
C THR A 263 -12.43 -8.12 -5.15
N LEU A 264 -11.73 -7.84 -6.25
CA LEU A 264 -12.08 -8.33 -7.59
C LEU A 264 -10.93 -9.15 -8.14
N ALA A 265 -11.26 -10.22 -8.82
CA ALA A 265 -10.32 -11.07 -9.54
C ALA A 265 -10.76 -11.22 -11.01
N ARG A 266 -9.79 -11.52 -11.87
CA ARG A 266 -9.99 -11.79 -13.30
C ARG A 266 -10.46 -13.22 -13.51
#